data_5369fc50172848141159f121d06ff21d
#
_entry.id   5369fc50172848141159f121d06ff21d
#
_cell.length_a   1.000
_cell.length_b   1.000
_cell.length_c   1.000
_cell.angle_alpha   90.00
_cell.angle_beta   90.00
_cell.angle_gamma   90.00
#
_symmetry.space_group_name_H-M   'P 1'
#
loop_
_entity.id
_entity.type
_entity.pdbx_description
1 polymer ?
#
loop_
_entity_poly.entity_id
_entity_poly.type
_entity_poly.pdbx_seq_one_letter_code
_entity_poly.pdbx_strand_id
1 'polypeptide(L)'
;MARAEKEDPFSQLYLQEIDRFIEDGLRIKDQLLQSAYVPWTEQLKKSPNLCHQDYGTGNTLLGENEQIWVIDLDTVSFDLPIRDLRKMIIPLLDTTGVWDDETFHVMLNAYESRAPLTEEQKQVMFIDMLFPYELYDVIREKYVRKSALPKEELESAFEYERIKSNALQQLI
;
A
#
# COMPACT_ATOMS: atom_id res chain seq x y z
N MET A 1 -4.60 7.28 22.94
CA MET A 1 -5.62 7.70 21.96
C MET A 1 -5.98 9.15 22.23
N ALA A 2 -5.61 10.06 21.32
CA ALA A 2 -6.09 11.43 21.40
C ALA A 2 -7.62 11.41 21.33
N ARG A 3 -8.30 12.11 22.25
CA ARG A 3 -9.74 12.32 22.13
C ARG A 3 -9.97 13.05 20.80
N ALA A 4 -10.59 12.40 19.83
CA ALA A 4 -11.12 13.07 18.66
C ALA A 4 -12.00 14.23 19.16
N GLU A 5 -11.74 15.43 18.69
CA GLU A 5 -12.59 16.58 19.00
C GLU A 5 -13.95 16.31 18.35
N LYS A 6 -14.96 16.02 19.16
CA LYS A 6 -16.30 15.57 18.72
C LYS A 6 -17.04 16.56 17.82
N GLU A 7 -16.51 17.77 17.63
CA GLU A 7 -17.15 18.86 16.87
C GLU A 7 -16.59 19.02 15.43
N ASP A 8 -15.44 18.42 15.13
CA ASP A 8 -14.82 18.50 13.81
C ASP A 8 -15.47 17.50 12.83
N PRO A 9 -15.94 17.92 11.64
CA PRO A 9 -16.61 17.04 10.67
C PRO A 9 -15.77 15.82 10.24
N PHE A 10 -14.45 15.99 10.15
CA PHE A 10 -13.53 14.88 9.89
C PHE A 10 -13.62 13.82 10.99
N SER A 11 -13.54 14.25 12.25
CA SER A 11 -13.60 13.35 13.41
C SER A 11 -14.95 12.67 13.57
N GLN A 12 -16.03 13.32 13.20
CA GLN A 12 -17.37 12.71 13.20
C GLN A 12 -17.44 11.57 12.18
N LEU A 13 -17.00 11.78 10.95
CA LEU A 13 -16.95 10.76 9.91
C LEU A 13 -16.00 9.60 10.31
N TYR A 14 -14.81 9.92 10.81
CA TYR A 14 -13.86 8.94 11.32
C TYR A 14 -14.49 8.00 12.35
N LEU A 15 -15.20 8.55 13.35
CA LEU A 15 -15.82 7.75 14.41
C LEU A 15 -17.00 6.89 13.91
N GLN A 16 -17.62 7.26 12.80
CA GLN A 16 -18.71 6.47 12.20
C GLN A 16 -18.20 5.24 11.46
N GLU A 17 -17.02 5.34 10.82
CA GLU A 17 -16.53 4.34 9.86
C GLU A 17 -15.36 3.49 10.38
N ILE A 18 -14.62 3.98 11.39
CA ILE A 18 -13.31 3.38 11.77
C ILE A 18 -13.41 1.93 12.24
N ASP A 19 -14.49 1.54 12.94
CA ASP A 19 -14.62 0.19 13.47
C ASP A 19 -14.65 -0.83 12.33
N ARG A 20 -15.33 -0.53 11.21
CA ARG A 20 -15.34 -1.35 10.01
C ARG A 20 -13.94 -1.54 9.43
N PHE A 21 -13.15 -0.47 9.34
CA PHE A 21 -11.79 -0.55 8.80
C PHE A 21 -10.82 -1.30 9.72
N ILE A 22 -11.03 -1.22 11.04
CA ILE A 22 -10.29 -2.04 12.00
C ILE A 22 -10.62 -3.53 11.78
N GLU A 23 -11.89 -3.89 11.63
CA GLU A 23 -12.32 -5.26 11.36
C GLU A 23 -11.74 -5.77 10.02
N ASP A 24 -11.80 -4.96 8.97
CA ASP A 24 -11.20 -5.29 7.66
C ASP A 24 -9.68 -5.49 7.78
N GLY A 25 -8.97 -4.60 8.47
CA GLY A 25 -7.53 -4.73 8.70
C GLY A 25 -7.16 -6.00 9.49
N LEU A 26 -7.94 -6.37 10.49
CA LEU A 26 -7.74 -7.61 11.25
C LEU A 26 -7.98 -8.84 10.37
N ARG A 27 -9.04 -8.83 9.56
CA ARG A 27 -9.34 -9.90 8.61
C ARG A 27 -8.23 -10.06 7.56
N ILE A 28 -7.74 -8.96 6.99
CA ILE A 28 -6.63 -8.95 6.02
C ILE A 28 -5.36 -9.53 6.67
N LYS A 29 -5.04 -9.11 7.89
CA LYS A 29 -3.92 -9.67 8.65
C LYS A 29 -4.04 -11.18 8.81
N ASP A 30 -5.22 -11.68 9.17
CA ASP A 30 -5.43 -13.11 9.37
C ASP A 30 -5.35 -13.88 8.05
N GLN A 31 -5.87 -13.34 6.94
CA GLN A 31 -5.68 -13.89 5.60
C GLN A 31 -4.19 -13.95 5.21
N LEU A 32 -3.44 -12.88 5.48
CA LEU A 32 -2.00 -12.82 5.20
C LEU A 32 -1.25 -13.91 5.98
N LEU A 33 -1.56 -14.09 7.26
CA LEU A 33 -0.93 -15.11 8.10
C LEU A 33 -1.29 -16.54 7.69
N GLN A 34 -2.44 -16.76 7.05
CA GLN A 34 -2.86 -18.06 6.52
C GLN A 34 -2.35 -18.34 5.10
N SER A 35 -1.81 -17.34 4.42
CA SER A 35 -1.24 -17.44 3.07
C SER A 35 0.22 -17.95 3.10
N ALA A 36 0.88 -17.92 1.95
CA ALA A 36 2.31 -18.20 1.82
C ALA A 36 3.23 -17.13 2.43
N TYR A 37 2.69 -16.10 3.08
CA TYR A 37 3.47 -15.00 3.66
C TYR A 37 4.50 -15.48 4.68
N VAL A 38 4.07 -16.29 5.65
CA VAL A 38 4.99 -16.79 6.71
C VAL A 38 6.09 -17.68 6.13
N PRO A 39 5.80 -18.73 5.32
CA PRO A 39 6.84 -19.51 4.65
C PRO A 39 7.78 -18.65 3.80
N TRP A 40 7.27 -17.65 3.09
CA TRP A 40 8.08 -16.78 2.26
C TRP A 40 9.02 -15.89 3.09
N THR A 41 8.54 -15.32 4.20
CA THR A 41 9.40 -14.56 5.12
C THR A 41 10.48 -15.42 5.77
N GLU A 42 10.20 -16.70 6.08
CA GLU A 42 11.21 -17.62 6.58
C GLU A 42 12.27 -17.98 5.50
N GLN A 43 11.86 -18.02 4.23
CA GLN A 43 12.79 -18.21 3.13
C GLN A 43 13.77 -17.04 2.98
N LEU A 44 13.33 -15.80 3.26
CA LEU A 44 14.19 -14.62 3.23
C LEU A 44 15.40 -14.72 4.17
N LYS A 45 15.28 -15.45 5.29
CA LYS A 45 16.40 -15.68 6.21
C LYS A 45 17.54 -16.46 5.54
N LYS A 46 17.23 -17.23 4.51
CA LYS A 46 18.20 -18.08 3.78
C LYS A 46 18.65 -17.44 2.46
N SER A 47 17.78 -16.66 1.83
CA SER A 47 18.03 -15.96 0.57
C SER A 47 17.40 -14.56 0.66
N PRO A 48 18.12 -13.60 1.29
CA PRO A 48 17.58 -12.27 1.53
C PRO A 48 17.46 -11.47 0.24
N ASN A 49 16.32 -10.78 0.08
CA ASN A 49 16.12 -9.77 -0.95
C ASN A 49 16.35 -8.39 -0.34
N LEU A 50 17.06 -7.53 -1.06
CA LEU A 50 17.23 -6.14 -0.68
C LEU A 50 16.07 -5.33 -1.24
N CYS A 51 15.37 -4.60 -0.37
CA CYS A 51 14.26 -3.72 -0.71
C CYS A 51 14.61 -2.28 -0.34
N HIS A 52 14.18 -1.35 -1.14
CA HIS A 52 14.38 0.07 -0.91
C HIS A 52 13.50 0.59 0.24
N GLN A 53 12.32 0.01 0.42
CA GLN A 53 11.28 0.36 1.42
C GLN A 53 10.50 1.65 1.12
N ASP A 54 11.05 2.53 0.30
CA ASP A 54 10.43 3.77 -0.16
C ASP A 54 10.65 3.98 -1.67
N TYR A 55 10.53 2.88 -2.43
CA TYR A 55 10.71 2.89 -3.88
C TYR A 55 9.51 3.52 -4.57
N GLY A 56 9.72 4.67 -5.20
CA GLY A 56 8.66 5.42 -5.87
C GLY A 56 9.23 6.49 -6.80
N THR A 57 8.34 7.23 -7.45
CA THR A 57 8.71 8.27 -8.43
C THR A 57 9.55 9.40 -7.82
N GLY A 58 9.41 9.66 -6.51
CA GLY A 58 10.23 10.65 -5.79
C GLY A 58 11.68 10.23 -5.61
N ASN A 59 11.93 8.91 -5.58
CA ASN A 59 13.25 8.33 -5.31
C ASN A 59 13.87 7.65 -6.55
N THR A 60 13.28 7.86 -7.73
CA THR A 60 13.79 7.39 -9.01
C THR A 60 13.95 8.54 -9.99
N LEU A 61 15.16 8.73 -10.51
CA LEU A 61 15.49 9.80 -11.43
C LEU A 61 15.84 9.20 -12.80
N LEU A 62 15.26 9.75 -13.85
CA LEU A 62 15.64 9.42 -15.21
C LEU A 62 16.79 10.36 -15.64
N GLY A 63 17.96 9.77 -15.85
CA GLY A 63 19.14 10.49 -16.31
C GLY A 63 19.26 10.53 -17.84
N GLU A 64 20.33 11.13 -18.34
CA GLU A 64 20.69 11.10 -19.75
C GLU A 64 20.89 9.64 -20.21
N ASN A 65 20.55 9.34 -21.47
CA ASN A 65 20.63 7.99 -22.04
C ASN A 65 19.73 6.93 -21.35
N GLU A 66 18.58 7.34 -20.83
CA GLU A 66 17.59 6.46 -20.20
C GLU A 66 18.11 5.69 -18.97
N GLN A 67 19.17 6.19 -18.34
CA GLN A 67 19.67 5.62 -17.11
C GLN A 67 18.72 5.95 -15.95
N ILE A 68 18.40 4.96 -15.15
CA ILE A 68 17.59 5.13 -13.93
C ILE A 68 18.55 5.20 -12.74
N TRP A 69 18.44 6.28 -11.99
CA TRP A 69 19.14 6.48 -10.73
C TRP A 69 18.15 6.30 -9.57
N VAL A 70 18.53 5.49 -8.61
CA VAL A 70 17.79 5.31 -7.37
C VAL A 70 18.51 6.05 -6.27
N ILE A 71 17.78 6.90 -5.55
CA ILE A 71 18.31 7.77 -4.48
C ILE A 71 17.58 7.50 -3.17
N ASP A 72 18.03 8.11 -2.08
CA ASP A 72 17.45 7.99 -0.73
C ASP A 72 17.43 6.55 -0.21
N LEU A 73 18.62 6.01 -0.01
CA LEU A 73 18.82 4.62 0.41
C LEU A 73 18.75 4.40 1.93
N ASP A 74 18.28 5.40 2.69
CA ASP A 74 18.31 5.37 4.17
C ASP A 74 17.39 4.28 4.75
N THR A 75 16.37 3.88 4.00
CA THR A 75 15.39 2.88 4.43
C THR A 75 15.66 1.47 3.90
N VAL A 76 16.74 1.29 3.13
CA VAL A 76 17.06 -0.01 2.52
C VAL A 76 17.21 -1.10 3.57
N SER A 77 16.46 -2.18 3.40
CA SER A 77 16.50 -3.35 4.30
C SER A 77 16.15 -4.66 3.60
N PHE A 78 16.35 -5.77 4.28
CA PHE A 78 15.90 -7.07 3.77
C PHE A 78 14.42 -7.26 4.02
N ASP A 79 13.65 -7.43 2.94
CA ASP A 79 12.20 -7.61 3.01
C ASP A 79 11.67 -8.37 1.79
N LEU A 80 10.36 -8.63 1.75
CA LEU A 80 9.68 -9.19 0.60
C LEU A 80 9.67 -8.18 -0.56
N PRO A 81 10.06 -8.59 -1.78
CA PRO A 81 10.19 -7.66 -2.92
C PRO A 81 8.87 -7.01 -3.32
N ILE A 82 7.72 -7.64 -2.99
CA ILE A 82 6.39 -7.06 -3.21
C ILE A 82 6.18 -5.74 -2.47
N ARG A 83 6.96 -5.45 -1.43
CA ARG A 83 6.86 -4.21 -0.68
C ARG A 83 7.22 -3.00 -1.54
N ASP A 84 8.33 -3.09 -2.28
CA ASP A 84 8.73 -2.01 -3.20
C ASP A 84 7.75 -1.91 -4.37
N LEU A 85 7.27 -3.04 -4.89
CA LEU A 85 6.28 -3.06 -5.96
C LEU A 85 4.98 -2.37 -5.54
N ARG A 86 4.47 -2.67 -4.34
CA ARG A 86 3.31 -1.97 -3.77
C ARG A 86 3.57 -0.46 -3.62
N LYS A 87 4.75 -0.07 -3.12
CA LYS A 87 5.13 1.34 -2.95
C LYS A 87 5.18 2.11 -4.27
N MET A 88 5.40 1.44 -5.40
CA MET A 88 5.28 2.04 -6.73
C MET A 88 3.82 2.10 -7.22
N ILE A 89 3.09 1.00 -7.06
CA ILE A 89 1.76 0.85 -7.67
C ILE A 89 0.73 1.72 -6.95
N ILE A 90 0.62 1.60 -5.61
CA ILE A 90 -0.45 2.27 -4.86
C ILE A 90 -0.41 3.78 -5.03
N PRO A 91 0.71 4.51 -4.81
CA PRO A 91 0.72 5.95 -4.97
C PRO A 91 0.46 6.43 -6.40
N LEU A 92 0.86 5.65 -7.41
CA LEU A 92 0.60 6.02 -8.81
C LEU A 92 -0.89 5.96 -9.13
N LEU A 93 -1.56 4.91 -8.69
CA LEU A 93 -3.00 4.73 -8.91
C LEU A 93 -3.82 5.72 -8.06
N ASP A 94 -3.37 6.02 -6.84
CA ASP A 94 -4.00 6.99 -5.96
C ASP A 94 -3.92 8.44 -6.52
N THR A 95 -2.81 8.82 -7.14
CA THR A 95 -2.64 10.15 -7.75
C THR A 95 -3.75 10.50 -8.74
N THR A 96 -4.36 9.51 -9.38
CA THR A 96 -5.49 9.69 -10.30
C THR A 96 -6.85 9.69 -9.59
N GLY A 97 -6.91 9.30 -8.31
CA GLY A 97 -8.14 9.08 -7.55
C GLY A 97 -9.00 7.93 -8.06
N VAL A 98 -8.46 7.13 -8.98
CA VAL A 98 -9.17 6.02 -9.62
C VAL A 98 -8.22 4.82 -9.69
N TRP A 99 -8.69 3.66 -9.27
CA TRP A 99 -7.99 2.40 -9.55
C TRP A 99 -8.07 2.10 -11.05
N ASP A 100 -6.92 1.94 -11.70
CA ASP A 100 -6.80 1.62 -13.12
C ASP A 100 -6.19 0.22 -13.30
N ASP A 101 -7.04 -0.74 -13.67
CA ASP A 101 -6.64 -2.13 -13.88
C ASP A 101 -5.60 -2.29 -15.00
N GLU A 102 -5.68 -1.49 -16.06
CA GLU A 102 -4.73 -1.56 -17.16
C GLU A 102 -3.32 -1.16 -16.70
N THR A 103 -3.21 -0.01 -16.04
CA THR A 103 -1.94 0.46 -15.47
C THR A 103 -1.40 -0.52 -14.43
N PHE A 104 -2.27 -1.07 -13.56
CA PHE A 104 -1.86 -2.08 -12.59
C PHE A 104 -1.23 -3.30 -13.27
N HIS A 105 -1.89 -3.87 -14.27
CA HIS A 105 -1.38 -5.03 -15.00
C HIS A 105 -0.11 -4.72 -15.79
N VAL A 106 0.00 -3.54 -16.41
CA VAL A 106 1.23 -3.11 -17.08
C VAL A 106 2.41 -3.09 -16.12
N MET A 107 2.25 -2.53 -14.93
CA MET A 107 3.30 -2.47 -13.91
C MET A 107 3.67 -3.85 -13.38
N LEU A 108 2.68 -4.67 -13.06
CA LEU A 108 2.90 -6.03 -12.58
C LEU A 108 3.63 -6.88 -13.63
N ASN A 109 3.18 -6.86 -14.89
CA ASN A 109 3.81 -7.60 -15.98
C ASN A 109 5.25 -7.11 -16.25
N ALA A 110 5.49 -5.80 -16.18
CA ALA A 110 6.84 -5.24 -16.31
C ALA A 110 7.77 -5.78 -15.22
N TYR A 111 7.30 -5.82 -13.98
CA TYR A 111 8.05 -6.40 -12.86
C TYR A 111 8.30 -7.91 -13.08
N GLU A 112 7.26 -8.69 -13.37
CA GLU A 112 7.36 -10.15 -13.55
C GLU A 112 8.26 -10.55 -14.73
N SER A 113 8.41 -9.68 -15.74
CA SER A 113 9.35 -9.90 -16.85
C SER A 113 10.81 -9.99 -16.40
N ARG A 114 11.14 -9.47 -15.22
CA ARG A 114 12.50 -9.45 -14.64
C ARG A 114 12.63 -10.29 -13.38
N ALA A 115 11.57 -10.32 -12.57
CA ALA A 115 11.52 -11.02 -11.30
C ALA A 115 10.17 -11.74 -11.17
N PRO A 116 10.02 -12.93 -11.77
CA PRO A 116 8.76 -13.68 -11.75
C PRO A 116 8.33 -14.01 -10.32
N LEU A 117 7.03 -13.85 -10.07
CA LEU A 117 6.39 -14.24 -8.82
C LEU A 117 5.61 -15.56 -9.03
N THR A 118 5.62 -16.44 -8.04
CA THR A 118 4.69 -17.59 -8.03
C THR A 118 3.26 -17.12 -7.77
N GLU A 119 2.27 -17.94 -8.08
CA GLU A 119 0.86 -17.60 -7.82
C GLU A 119 0.63 -17.33 -6.33
N GLU A 120 1.26 -18.13 -5.44
CA GLU A 120 1.17 -17.92 -3.99
C GLU A 120 1.80 -16.58 -3.57
N GLN A 121 2.90 -16.16 -4.20
CA GLN A 121 3.54 -14.87 -3.94
C GLN A 121 2.68 -13.70 -4.44
N LYS A 122 2.02 -13.87 -5.58
CA LYS A 122 1.05 -12.88 -6.08
C LYS A 122 -0.16 -12.77 -5.15
N GLN A 123 -0.68 -13.88 -4.65
CA GLN A 123 -1.75 -13.84 -3.66
C GLN A 123 -1.33 -13.09 -2.39
N VAL A 124 -0.12 -13.34 -1.88
CA VAL A 124 0.43 -12.57 -0.74
C VAL A 124 0.45 -11.07 -1.06
N MET A 125 0.90 -10.68 -2.24
CA MET A 125 0.93 -9.28 -2.67
C MET A 125 -0.48 -8.67 -2.71
N PHE A 126 -1.44 -9.35 -3.31
CA PHE A 126 -2.81 -8.85 -3.41
C PHE A 126 -3.46 -8.70 -2.03
N ILE A 127 -3.27 -9.67 -1.14
CA ILE A 127 -3.76 -9.57 0.24
C ILE A 127 -3.11 -8.40 0.98
N ASP A 128 -1.78 -8.21 0.84
CA ASP A 128 -1.08 -7.07 1.44
C ASP A 128 -1.61 -5.73 0.90
N MET A 129 -1.88 -5.64 -0.40
CA MET A 129 -2.42 -4.43 -1.02
C MET A 129 -3.87 -4.11 -0.60
N LEU A 130 -4.63 -5.09 -0.10
CA LEU A 130 -5.97 -4.84 0.47
C LEU A 130 -5.92 -4.01 1.74
N PHE A 131 -4.79 -3.96 2.47
CA PHE A 131 -4.69 -3.11 3.64
C PHE A 131 -4.96 -1.65 3.27
N PRO A 132 -5.75 -0.90 4.04
CA PRO A 132 -6.17 0.46 3.69
C PRO A 132 -5.07 1.48 3.99
N TYR A 133 -4.02 1.49 3.18
CA TYR A 133 -2.83 2.32 3.38
C TYR A 133 -3.13 3.81 3.27
N GLU A 134 -3.93 4.23 2.29
CA GLU A 134 -4.30 5.62 2.08
C GLU A 134 -5.10 6.15 3.28
N LEU A 135 -6.10 5.41 3.69
CA LEU A 135 -6.88 5.76 4.88
C LEU A 135 -6.00 5.85 6.14
N TYR A 136 -5.07 4.89 6.31
CA TYR A 136 -4.13 4.91 7.42
C TYR A 136 -3.26 6.18 7.40
N ASP A 137 -2.75 6.57 6.25
CA ASP A 137 -1.89 7.75 6.11
C ASP A 137 -2.67 9.05 6.37
N VAL A 138 -3.89 9.20 5.85
CA VAL A 138 -4.78 10.34 6.13
C VAL A 138 -5.09 10.46 7.63
N ILE A 139 -5.41 9.34 8.29
CA ILE A 139 -5.67 9.31 9.74
C ILE A 139 -4.42 9.67 10.53
N ARG A 140 -3.26 9.16 10.13
CA ARG A 140 -1.97 9.46 10.76
C ARG A 140 -1.60 10.93 10.61
N GLU A 141 -1.79 11.53 9.43
CA GLU A 141 -1.60 12.96 9.20
C GLU A 141 -2.46 13.79 10.15
N LYS A 142 -3.75 13.48 10.27
CA LYS A 142 -4.69 14.23 11.13
C LYS A 142 -4.34 14.12 12.61
N TYR A 143 -4.17 12.90 13.12
CA TYR A 143 -4.12 12.69 14.57
C TYR A 143 -2.71 12.56 15.15
N VAL A 144 -1.75 12.10 14.37
CA VAL A 144 -0.36 11.91 14.82
C VAL A 144 0.48 13.13 14.46
N ARG A 145 0.41 13.59 13.21
CA ARG A 145 1.15 14.78 12.74
C ARG A 145 0.42 16.08 12.99
N LYS A 146 -0.86 16.02 13.42
CA LYS A 146 -1.71 17.16 13.75
C LYS A 146 -1.93 18.11 12.59
N SER A 147 -1.97 17.59 11.36
CA SER A 147 -2.27 18.35 10.16
C SER A 147 -3.75 18.78 10.14
N ALA A 148 -4.01 19.99 9.67
CA ALA A 148 -5.38 20.46 9.44
C ALA A 148 -5.88 19.85 8.13
N LEU A 149 -6.64 18.76 8.22
CA LEU A 149 -7.23 18.09 7.07
C LEU A 149 -8.75 18.34 7.03
N PRO A 150 -9.30 18.69 5.87
CA PRO A 150 -10.73 18.80 5.67
C PRO A 150 -11.38 17.39 5.62
N LYS A 151 -12.69 17.33 5.79
CA LYS A 151 -13.45 16.07 5.77
C LYS A 151 -13.34 15.34 4.41
N GLU A 152 -13.26 16.10 3.34
CA GLU A 152 -13.19 15.64 1.97
C GLU A 152 -11.98 14.73 1.70
N GLU A 153 -10.85 14.97 2.38
CA GLU A 153 -9.68 14.08 2.31
C GLU A 153 -9.99 12.69 2.86
N LEU A 154 -10.73 12.62 3.96
CA LEU A 154 -11.14 11.34 4.53
C LEU A 154 -12.18 10.64 3.66
N GLU A 155 -13.13 11.39 3.08
CA GLU A 155 -14.13 10.86 2.14
C GLU A 155 -13.45 10.28 0.89
N SER A 156 -12.47 10.98 0.34
CA SER A 156 -11.68 10.52 -0.81
C SER A 156 -10.91 9.25 -0.49
N ALA A 157 -10.26 9.18 0.69
CA ALA A 157 -9.54 8.00 1.12
C ALA A 157 -10.48 6.78 1.27
N PHE A 158 -11.67 6.95 1.84
CA PHE A 158 -12.67 5.88 1.93
C PHE A 158 -13.11 5.37 0.56
N GLU A 159 -13.38 6.28 -0.36
CA GLU A 159 -13.82 5.90 -1.70
C GLU A 159 -12.71 5.19 -2.47
N TYR A 160 -11.48 5.70 -2.40
CA TYR A 160 -10.31 5.05 -3.00
C TYR A 160 -10.11 3.62 -2.47
N GLU A 161 -10.13 3.43 -1.14
CA GLU A 161 -9.95 2.11 -0.53
C GLU A 161 -11.07 1.14 -0.93
N ARG A 162 -12.30 1.64 -1.09
CA ARG A 162 -13.43 0.84 -1.56
C ARG A 162 -13.23 0.36 -3.00
N ILE A 163 -12.80 1.25 -3.90
CA ILE A 163 -12.56 0.94 -5.32
C ILE A 163 -11.40 -0.05 -5.43
N LYS A 164 -10.28 0.22 -4.77
CA LYS A 164 -9.10 -0.65 -4.70
C LYS A 164 -9.45 -2.05 -4.20
N SER A 165 -10.18 -2.12 -3.08
CA SER A 165 -10.58 -3.40 -2.49
C SER A 165 -11.45 -4.22 -3.45
N ASN A 166 -12.41 -3.59 -4.13
CA ASN A 166 -13.27 -4.28 -5.10
C ASN A 166 -12.47 -4.83 -6.29
N ALA A 167 -11.50 -4.08 -6.80
CA ALA A 167 -10.64 -4.52 -7.89
C ALA A 167 -9.73 -5.69 -7.47
N LEU A 168 -9.05 -5.55 -6.33
CA LEU A 168 -8.12 -6.59 -5.84
C LEU A 168 -8.82 -7.89 -5.44
N GLN A 169 -10.05 -7.83 -4.91
CA GLN A 169 -10.81 -9.03 -4.56
C GLN A 169 -11.17 -9.90 -5.77
N GLN A 170 -11.11 -9.37 -6.98
CA GLN A 170 -11.33 -10.15 -8.21
C GLN A 170 -10.06 -10.91 -8.64
N LEU A 171 -8.91 -10.61 -8.03
CA LEU A 171 -7.60 -11.22 -8.34
C LEU A 171 -7.19 -12.30 -7.33
N ILE A 172 -7.87 -12.39 -6.20
CA ILE A 172 -7.64 -13.36 -5.13
C ILE A 172 -8.62 -14.52 -5.25
#